data_49faa38e71033a818902bc096f898a91
#
_entry.id   49faa38e71033a818902bc096f898a91
#
_cell.length_a   1.000
_cell.length_b   1.000
_cell.length_c   1.000
_cell.angle_alpha   90.00
_cell.angle_beta   90.00
_cell.angle_gamma   90.00
#
_symmetry.space_group_name_H-M   'P 1'
#
loop_
_entity.id
_entity.type
_entity.pdbx_description
1 polymer ?
#
loop_
_entity_poly.entity_id
_entity_poly.type
_entity_poly.pdbx_seq_one_letter_code
_entity_poly.pdbx_strand_id
1 'polypeptide(L)'
;MRKTLLLGLLLAGAAQAQTTLTVITHDSFSLSKERVAQFERANNARVRFVKGGDAGELLNRLILTRRAPIADVVYGLDNSMLPRARAAGILEAYRSPALARVPAALRLDEGGLLNTVNSGLVALNYDRAAWAKTGLPLPRSLDDLKKPEYARLTVVTSPATSSPGLAFLLATVNHLGEEGAWAWWREARANGMKVVRGWSDAYYKEFSKNGGKYPIVLSYASSPAAEVYYADGYDPKKPPAQAPTANLFLPGSTFLQLEGVGILKGTKQPQLARRFVDFMLSEGVQADIPTRMWVYPAVSGTRLDPVFRFAEKPEVPPVKASVTANPQRLVDAWVTQVLRAR
;
A
#
# COMPACT_ATOMS: atom_id res chain seq x y z
N MET A 1 77.55 20.31 10.79
CA MET A 1 76.12 20.81 10.77
C MET A 1 75.28 19.84 9.96
N ARG A 2 74.59 18.89 10.59
CA ARG A 2 73.70 17.94 9.91
C ARG A 2 72.27 18.51 9.90
N LYS A 3 71.68 18.78 8.69
CA LYS A 3 70.34 19.18 8.52
C LYS A 3 69.42 17.94 8.43
N THR A 4 68.62 17.72 9.46
CA THR A 4 67.58 16.69 9.50
C THR A 4 66.36 17.20 8.78
N LEU A 5 65.98 16.62 7.61
CA LEU A 5 64.73 16.86 6.94
C LEU A 5 63.65 16.03 7.60
N LEU A 6 62.67 16.65 8.26
CA LEU A 6 61.42 16.00 8.67
C LEU A 6 60.49 15.92 7.45
N LEU A 7 60.23 14.69 6.98
CA LEU A 7 59.26 14.41 5.95
C LEU A 7 57.87 14.24 6.61
N GLY A 8 57.03 15.24 6.55
CA GLY A 8 55.65 15.17 7.06
C GLY A 8 54.77 14.34 6.09
N LEU A 9 54.32 13.14 6.53
CA LEU A 9 53.33 12.35 5.84
C LEU A 9 51.95 13.03 6.01
N LEU A 10 51.46 13.71 5.00
CA LEU A 10 50.07 14.13 4.86
C LEU A 10 49.21 12.88 4.55
N LEU A 11 48.58 12.30 5.55
CA LEU A 11 47.47 11.35 5.37
C LEU A 11 46.30 12.10 4.79
N ALA A 12 46.16 12.14 3.46
CA ALA A 12 44.93 12.54 2.79
C ALA A 12 43.89 11.46 3.05
N GLY A 13 43.04 11.67 4.03
CA GLY A 13 41.83 10.87 4.23
C GLY A 13 40.97 10.99 3.00
N ALA A 14 40.94 9.96 2.16
CA ALA A 14 39.99 9.86 1.07
C ALA A 14 38.56 9.89 1.66
N ALA A 15 37.87 11.01 1.51
CA ALA A 15 36.43 11.08 1.80
C ALA A 15 35.76 10.07 0.88
N GLN A 16 35.43 8.89 1.40
CA GLN A 16 34.67 7.89 0.65
C GLN A 16 33.31 8.51 0.35
N ALA A 17 33.03 8.72 -0.95
CA ALA A 17 31.73 9.19 -1.40
C ALA A 17 30.64 8.27 -0.83
N GLN A 18 29.70 8.83 -0.09
CA GLN A 18 28.62 8.10 0.57
C GLN A 18 27.77 7.39 -0.50
N THR A 19 27.61 6.08 -0.38
CA THR A 19 26.83 5.28 -1.32
C THR A 19 25.35 5.66 -1.25
N THR A 20 24.71 5.85 -2.39
CA THR A 20 23.25 6.14 -2.44
C THR A 20 22.48 4.88 -2.79
N LEU A 21 21.49 4.52 -1.96
CA LEU A 21 20.47 3.52 -2.23
C LEU A 21 19.21 4.22 -2.75
N THR A 22 18.76 3.89 -3.93
CA THR A 22 17.50 4.41 -4.46
C THR A 22 16.37 3.42 -4.18
N VAL A 23 15.37 3.87 -3.44
CA VAL A 23 14.17 3.10 -3.10
C VAL A 23 12.96 3.72 -3.81
N ILE A 24 12.34 2.98 -4.72
CA ILE A 24 11.11 3.44 -5.37
C ILE A 24 9.90 2.91 -4.63
N THR A 25 8.90 3.78 -4.39
CA THR A 25 7.73 3.48 -3.57
C THR A 25 6.45 3.98 -4.23
N HIS A 26 5.31 3.47 -3.79
CA HIS A 26 4.03 4.13 -4.07
C HIS A 26 3.95 5.50 -3.36
N ASP A 27 2.99 6.34 -3.79
CA ASP A 27 2.93 7.75 -3.36
C ASP A 27 2.67 7.93 -1.86
N SER A 28 1.89 7.03 -1.26
CA SER A 28 1.50 7.12 0.16
C SER A 28 2.55 6.58 1.13
N PHE A 29 3.69 6.08 0.65
CA PHE A 29 4.76 5.58 1.52
C PHE A 29 5.34 6.68 2.41
N SER A 30 5.48 6.36 3.71
CA SER A 30 6.07 7.25 4.70
C SER A 30 6.81 6.43 5.77
N LEU A 31 8.00 6.89 6.15
CA LEU A 31 8.73 6.50 7.36
C LEU A 31 9.18 7.75 8.09
N SER A 32 9.39 7.66 9.40
CA SER A 32 9.96 8.77 10.15
C SER A 32 11.40 9.07 9.71
N LYS A 33 11.77 10.34 9.72
CA LYS A 33 13.12 10.79 9.36
C LYS A 33 14.18 10.14 10.25
N GLU A 34 13.85 9.89 11.51
CA GLU A 34 14.70 9.26 12.51
C GLU A 34 15.07 7.83 12.09
N ARG A 35 14.12 7.07 11.59
CA ARG A 35 14.36 5.69 11.10
C ARG A 35 15.23 5.70 9.86
N VAL A 36 14.95 6.56 8.90
CA VAL A 36 15.78 6.70 7.71
C VAL A 36 17.23 7.07 8.10
N ALA A 37 17.39 8.10 8.93
CA ALA A 37 18.72 8.53 9.41
C ALA A 37 19.45 7.44 10.21
N GLN A 38 18.72 6.58 10.94
CA GLN A 38 19.31 5.42 11.62
C GLN A 38 19.94 4.45 10.62
N PHE A 39 19.21 4.10 9.55
CA PHE A 39 19.74 3.23 8.49
C PHE A 39 20.93 3.86 7.80
N GLU A 40 20.86 5.14 7.44
CA GLU A 40 21.92 5.88 6.75
C GLU A 40 23.22 5.89 7.57
N ARG A 41 23.15 6.20 8.86
CA ARG A 41 24.32 6.19 9.76
C ARG A 41 24.91 4.79 9.91
N ALA A 42 24.07 3.77 10.13
CA ALA A 42 24.52 2.39 10.34
C ALA A 42 25.23 1.80 9.11
N ASN A 43 24.96 2.32 7.92
CA ASN A 43 25.48 1.78 6.66
C ASN A 43 26.43 2.74 5.91
N ASN A 44 26.73 3.91 6.47
CA ASN A 44 27.46 4.98 5.78
C ASN A 44 26.91 5.24 4.37
N ALA A 45 25.58 5.36 4.26
CA ALA A 45 24.86 5.46 3.01
C ALA A 45 23.79 6.57 3.06
N ARG A 46 23.31 6.97 1.89
CA ARG A 46 22.12 7.81 1.76
C ARG A 46 20.97 7.02 1.12
N VAL A 47 19.74 7.23 1.61
CA VAL A 47 18.55 6.66 1.02
C VAL A 47 17.81 7.73 0.23
N ARG A 48 17.63 7.48 -1.06
CA ARG A 48 16.85 8.35 -1.92
C ARG A 48 15.51 7.68 -2.26
N PHE A 49 14.43 8.21 -1.70
CA PHE A 49 13.08 7.76 -2.04
C PHE A 49 12.59 8.42 -3.34
N VAL A 50 12.04 7.61 -4.25
CA VAL A 50 11.43 8.05 -5.51
C VAL A 50 9.98 7.60 -5.51
N LYS A 51 9.04 8.54 -5.67
CA LYS A 51 7.62 8.22 -5.81
C LYS A 51 7.34 7.71 -7.23
N GLY A 52 6.68 6.57 -7.33
CA GLY A 52 6.41 5.86 -8.58
C GLY A 52 4.97 5.96 -9.08
N GLY A 53 4.13 6.74 -8.41
CA GLY A 53 2.67 6.73 -8.59
C GLY A 53 1.99 5.81 -7.59
N ASP A 54 0.71 5.50 -7.76
CA ASP A 54 0.06 4.43 -7.00
C ASP A 54 0.64 3.06 -7.43
N ALA A 55 0.45 2.02 -6.62
CA ALA A 55 1.20 0.76 -6.75
C ALA A 55 1.06 0.07 -8.12
N GLY A 56 -0.08 0.19 -8.79
CA GLY A 56 -0.27 -0.31 -10.15
C GLY A 56 0.58 0.44 -11.18
N GLU A 57 0.70 1.75 -11.05
CA GLU A 57 1.56 2.59 -11.90
C GLU A 57 3.03 2.31 -11.62
N LEU A 58 3.39 2.17 -10.33
CA LEU A 58 4.73 1.78 -9.89
C LEU A 58 5.15 0.47 -10.57
N LEU A 59 4.31 -0.57 -10.51
CA LEU A 59 4.59 -1.85 -11.15
C LEU A 59 4.75 -1.70 -12.68
N ASN A 60 3.88 -0.95 -13.35
CA ASN A 60 3.99 -0.67 -14.78
C ASN A 60 5.33 -0.01 -15.12
N ARG A 61 5.72 0.99 -14.34
CA ARG A 61 6.99 1.71 -14.53
C ARG A 61 8.19 0.78 -14.37
N LEU A 62 8.19 -0.07 -13.36
CA LEU A 62 9.27 -1.05 -13.13
C LEU A 62 9.39 -2.06 -14.28
N ILE A 63 8.27 -2.53 -14.83
CA ILE A 63 8.26 -3.45 -15.96
C ILE A 63 8.82 -2.76 -17.23
N LEU A 64 8.43 -1.53 -17.49
CA LEU A 64 8.91 -0.77 -18.64
C LEU A 64 10.42 -0.49 -18.57
N THR A 65 10.94 -0.27 -17.37
CA THR A 65 12.35 0.06 -17.15
C THR A 65 13.22 -1.15 -16.77
N ARG A 66 12.72 -2.39 -16.90
CA ARG A 66 13.41 -3.60 -16.41
C ARG A 66 14.79 -3.86 -17.01
N ARG A 67 15.07 -3.33 -18.21
CA ARG A 67 16.39 -3.46 -18.87
C ARG A 67 17.40 -2.43 -18.33
N ALA A 68 16.94 -1.32 -17.78
CA ALA A 68 17.74 -0.28 -17.16
C ALA A 68 17.02 0.16 -15.86
N PRO A 69 17.18 -0.60 -14.75
CA PRO A 69 16.46 -0.34 -13.50
C PRO A 69 16.74 1.07 -12.98
N ILE A 70 15.69 1.77 -12.59
CA ILE A 70 15.73 3.17 -12.12
C ILE A 70 15.89 3.29 -10.62
N ALA A 71 15.91 2.16 -9.91
CA ALA A 71 16.08 2.07 -8.47
C ALA A 71 16.73 0.73 -8.08
N ASP A 72 17.11 0.61 -6.82
CA ASP A 72 17.73 -0.58 -6.23
C ASP A 72 16.72 -1.46 -5.52
N VAL A 73 15.74 -0.84 -4.86
CA VAL A 73 14.73 -1.49 -4.04
C VAL A 73 13.36 -0.94 -4.42
N VAL A 74 12.35 -1.79 -4.40
CA VAL A 74 10.94 -1.40 -4.48
C VAL A 74 10.23 -1.70 -3.16
N TYR A 75 9.38 -0.77 -2.73
CA TYR A 75 8.41 -0.98 -1.66
C TYR A 75 7.01 -0.65 -2.18
N GLY A 76 6.02 -1.50 -1.81
CA GLY A 76 4.61 -1.22 -2.08
C GLY A 76 3.99 -2.07 -3.18
N LEU A 77 4.68 -3.15 -3.60
CA LEU A 77 4.03 -4.22 -4.35
C LEU A 77 3.37 -5.20 -3.37
N ASP A 78 2.20 -5.69 -3.72
CA ASP A 78 1.38 -6.52 -2.85
C ASP A 78 1.10 -7.92 -3.41
N ASN A 79 0.34 -8.72 -2.66
CA ASN A 79 -0.06 -10.07 -3.03
C ASN A 79 -0.86 -10.13 -4.34
N SER A 80 -1.58 -9.09 -4.73
CA SER A 80 -2.31 -9.02 -6.01
C SER A 80 -1.38 -8.76 -7.21
N MET A 81 -0.21 -8.17 -6.95
CA MET A 81 0.76 -7.73 -7.97
C MET A 81 1.94 -8.68 -8.15
N LEU A 82 2.23 -9.50 -7.14
CA LEU A 82 3.37 -10.44 -7.14
C LEU A 82 3.39 -11.38 -8.37
N PRO A 83 2.28 -11.98 -8.83
CA PRO A 83 2.31 -12.84 -10.01
C PRO A 83 2.84 -12.13 -11.25
N ARG A 84 2.43 -10.89 -11.46
CA ARG A 84 2.87 -10.07 -12.59
C ARG A 84 4.32 -9.61 -12.46
N ALA A 85 4.74 -9.19 -11.27
CA ALA A 85 6.13 -8.83 -10.99
C ALA A 85 7.08 -10.01 -11.21
N ARG A 86 6.67 -11.21 -10.79
CA ARG A 86 7.40 -12.47 -11.01
C ARG A 86 7.52 -12.80 -12.49
N ALA A 87 6.42 -12.78 -13.23
CA ALA A 87 6.40 -13.05 -14.67
C ALA A 87 7.26 -12.05 -15.46
N ALA A 88 7.33 -10.80 -15.04
CA ALA A 88 8.17 -9.76 -15.65
C ALA A 88 9.67 -9.90 -15.31
N GLY A 89 10.03 -10.72 -14.33
CA GLY A 89 11.41 -10.97 -13.91
C GLY A 89 12.15 -9.74 -13.41
N ILE A 90 11.43 -8.82 -12.74
CA ILE A 90 11.97 -7.52 -12.29
C ILE A 90 12.62 -7.59 -10.91
N LEU A 91 12.43 -8.67 -10.16
CA LEU A 91 12.90 -8.81 -8.78
C LEU A 91 14.03 -9.83 -8.67
N GLU A 92 14.95 -9.57 -7.74
CA GLU A 92 15.99 -10.49 -7.29
C GLU A 92 15.55 -11.15 -5.97
N ALA A 93 15.71 -12.45 -5.85
CA ALA A 93 15.33 -13.16 -4.64
C ALA A 93 16.28 -12.84 -3.48
N TYR A 94 15.73 -12.39 -2.39
CA TYR A 94 16.39 -12.28 -1.09
C TYR A 94 15.37 -12.50 0.01
N ARG A 95 15.54 -13.58 0.75
CA ARG A 95 14.70 -13.90 1.91
C ARG A 95 15.35 -13.34 3.17
N SER A 96 14.76 -12.30 3.74
CA SER A 96 15.22 -11.73 5.01
C SER A 96 15.14 -12.76 6.14
N PRO A 97 16.17 -12.91 6.98
CA PRO A 97 16.07 -13.73 8.20
C PRO A 97 14.94 -13.28 9.13
N ALA A 98 14.59 -11.99 9.10
CA ALA A 98 13.51 -11.42 9.90
C ALA A 98 12.12 -11.93 9.51
N LEU A 99 11.93 -12.51 8.32
CA LEU A 99 10.68 -13.18 7.95
C LEU A 99 10.29 -14.34 8.88
N ALA A 100 11.22 -14.90 9.65
CA ALA A 100 10.91 -15.88 10.68
C ALA A 100 9.93 -15.34 11.74
N ARG A 101 9.91 -14.03 11.96
CA ARG A 101 9.00 -13.35 12.90
C ARG A 101 7.65 -12.97 12.29
N VAL A 102 7.49 -13.11 10.98
CA VAL A 102 6.23 -12.87 10.26
C VAL A 102 5.41 -14.16 10.25
N PRO A 103 4.16 -14.15 10.71
CA PRO A 103 3.28 -15.33 10.66
C PRO A 103 3.18 -15.89 9.24
N ALA A 104 3.16 -17.21 9.08
CA ALA A 104 3.12 -17.86 7.78
C ALA A 104 1.97 -17.36 6.89
N ALA A 105 0.78 -17.14 7.48
CA ALA A 105 -0.38 -16.61 6.79
C ALA A 105 -0.21 -15.19 6.23
N LEU A 106 0.79 -14.45 6.70
CA LEU A 106 1.11 -13.09 6.24
C LEU A 106 2.36 -13.05 5.35
N ARG A 107 2.96 -14.18 4.99
CA ARG A 107 4.13 -14.18 4.11
C ARG A 107 3.69 -14.15 2.64
N LEU A 108 4.09 -13.10 1.95
CA LEU A 108 3.81 -12.88 0.53
C LEU A 108 4.43 -13.94 -0.38
N ASP A 109 5.70 -14.26 -0.11
CA ASP A 109 6.51 -15.10 -0.98
C ASP A 109 7.59 -15.81 -0.19
N GLU A 110 7.53 -17.12 -0.13
CA GLU A 110 8.57 -17.93 0.53
C GLU A 110 9.89 -17.95 -0.26
N GLY A 111 9.83 -17.63 -1.56
CA GLY A 111 11.02 -17.50 -2.43
C GLY A 111 11.81 -16.21 -2.25
N GLY A 112 11.27 -15.24 -1.51
CA GLY A 112 11.96 -13.99 -1.17
C GLY A 112 12.00 -12.94 -2.28
N LEU A 113 11.15 -13.02 -3.30
CA LEU A 113 11.02 -11.92 -4.27
C LEU A 113 10.44 -10.67 -3.61
N LEU A 114 9.46 -10.86 -2.71
CA LEU A 114 8.92 -9.83 -1.84
C LEU A 114 8.91 -10.31 -0.40
N ASN A 115 9.45 -9.49 0.50
CA ASN A 115 9.41 -9.70 1.94
C ASN A 115 8.28 -8.87 2.53
N THR A 116 7.31 -9.50 3.19
CA THR A 116 6.14 -8.82 3.74
C THR A 116 6.55 -7.86 4.84
N VAL A 117 6.13 -6.60 4.69
CA VAL A 117 6.41 -5.52 5.65
C VAL A 117 5.18 -5.17 6.47
N ASN A 118 4.02 -5.20 5.85
CA ASN A 118 2.76 -4.87 6.49
C ASN A 118 1.57 -5.60 5.87
N SER A 119 0.42 -5.48 6.52
CA SER A 119 -0.87 -5.92 6.00
C SER A 119 -1.94 -4.85 6.23
N GLY A 120 -2.84 -4.72 5.27
CA GLY A 120 -3.99 -3.82 5.34
C GLY A 120 -5.25 -4.52 4.84
N LEU A 121 -6.39 -4.24 5.43
CA LEU A 121 -7.67 -4.69 4.91
C LEU A 121 -8.26 -3.59 4.05
N VAL A 122 -8.27 -3.79 2.73
CA VAL A 122 -8.97 -2.90 1.80
C VAL A 122 -10.47 -3.03 2.06
N ALA A 123 -11.13 -1.89 2.26
CA ALA A 123 -12.53 -1.82 2.60
C ALA A 123 -13.13 -0.46 2.17
N LEU A 124 -14.44 -0.41 2.02
CA LEU A 124 -15.15 0.85 1.89
C LEU A 124 -15.21 1.55 3.25
N ASN A 125 -15.05 2.87 3.24
CA ASN A 125 -15.28 3.73 4.38
C ASN A 125 -16.40 4.72 4.07
N TYR A 126 -17.08 5.23 5.10
CA TYR A 126 -18.04 6.32 4.93
C TYR A 126 -17.84 7.43 5.96
N ASP A 127 -18.11 8.64 5.54
CA ASP A 127 -18.16 9.85 6.38
C ASP A 127 -19.50 9.90 7.11
N ARG A 128 -19.48 9.73 8.43
CA ARG A 128 -20.72 9.69 9.25
C ARG A 128 -21.56 10.96 9.13
N ALA A 129 -20.90 12.13 9.16
CA ALA A 129 -21.57 13.41 9.12
C ALA A 129 -22.21 13.70 7.74
N ALA A 130 -21.47 13.41 6.66
CA ALA A 130 -21.99 13.54 5.30
C ALA A 130 -23.09 12.51 5.01
N TRP A 131 -22.92 11.27 5.49
CA TRP A 131 -23.92 10.23 5.32
C TRP A 131 -25.24 10.55 6.00
N ALA A 132 -25.22 11.05 7.23
CA ALA A 132 -26.43 11.43 7.96
C ALA A 132 -27.29 12.47 7.21
N LYS A 133 -26.65 13.33 6.41
CA LYS A 133 -27.36 14.34 5.60
C LYS A 133 -28.10 13.75 4.38
N THR A 134 -27.78 12.52 3.97
CA THR A 134 -28.43 11.88 2.82
C THR A 134 -29.81 11.34 3.15
N GLY A 135 -30.09 11.07 4.42
CA GLY A 135 -31.31 10.41 4.88
C GLY A 135 -31.45 8.95 4.45
N LEU A 136 -30.44 8.38 3.78
CA LEU A 136 -30.45 7.00 3.29
C LEU A 136 -29.97 6.02 4.36
N PRO A 137 -30.53 4.80 4.44
CA PRO A 137 -29.91 3.72 5.19
C PRO A 137 -28.58 3.34 4.53
N LEU A 138 -27.63 2.79 5.31
CA LEU A 138 -26.37 2.27 4.73
C LEU A 138 -26.65 1.10 3.79
N PRO A 139 -25.95 0.99 2.65
CA PRO A 139 -26.06 -0.17 1.78
C PRO A 139 -25.58 -1.43 2.53
N ARG A 140 -26.21 -2.58 2.24
CA ARG A 140 -25.94 -3.85 2.91
C ARG A 140 -25.31 -4.91 2.00
N SER A 141 -25.27 -4.61 0.70
CA SER A 141 -24.73 -5.53 -0.31
C SER A 141 -24.09 -4.75 -1.46
N LEU A 142 -23.32 -5.46 -2.31
CA LEU A 142 -22.88 -4.90 -3.59
C LEU A 142 -24.08 -4.55 -4.50
N ASP A 143 -25.19 -5.29 -4.41
CA ASP A 143 -26.40 -4.98 -5.16
C ASP A 143 -27.07 -3.67 -4.73
N ASP A 144 -26.99 -3.34 -3.44
CA ASP A 144 -27.40 -2.01 -3.00
C ASP A 144 -26.42 -0.94 -3.53
N LEU A 145 -25.12 -1.17 -3.37
CA LEU A 145 -24.08 -0.19 -3.70
C LEU A 145 -24.11 0.25 -5.19
N LYS A 146 -24.56 -0.61 -6.11
CA LYS A 146 -24.66 -0.26 -7.53
C LYS A 146 -25.91 0.56 -7.88
N LYS A 147 -26.94 0.65 -7.01
CA LYS A 147 -28.15 1.45 -7.25
C LYS A 147 -27.81 2.93 -7.39
N PRO A 148 -28.54 3.72 -8.19
CA PRO A 148 -28.22 5.13 -8.46
C PRO A 148 -28.04 5.98 -7.20
N GLU A 149 -28.87 5.76 -6.16
CA GLU A 149 -28.83 6.51 -4.91
C GLU A 149 -27.55 6.28 -4.10
N TYR A 150 -26.88 5.11 -4.24
CA TYR A 150 -25.62 4.79 -3.58
C TYR A 150 -24.42 4.96 -4.49
N ALA A 151 -24.51 4.54 -5.75
CA ALA A 151 -23.41 4.60 -6.70
C ALA A 151 -22.89 6.03 -6.87
N ARG A 152 -23.77 7.03 -7.05
CA ARG A 152 -23.40 8.44 -7.18
C ARG A 152 -22.76 9.05 -5.92
N LEU A 153 -22.86 8.37 -4.78
CA LEU A 153 -22.26 8.76 -3.50
C LEU A 153 -20.94 8.02 -3.22
N THR A 154 -20.48 7.19 -4.16
CA THR A 154 -19.33 6.30 -3.96
C THR A 154 -18.21 6.64 -4.90
N VAL A 155 -16.98 6.76 -4.36
CA VAL A 155 -15.73 6.87 -5.11
C VAL A 155 -14.84 5.68 -4.83
N VAL A 156 -14.33 5.08 -5.91
CA VAL A 156 -13.36 3.97 -5.86
C VAL A 156 -12.15 4.28 -6.74
N THR A 157 -11.10 3.49 -6.62
CA THR A 157 -9.88 3.66 -7.41
C THR A 157 -9.84 2.67 -8.58
N SER A 158 -9.12 3.04 -9.63
CA SER A 158 -8.97 2.22 -10.85
C SER A 158 -8.17 0.95 -10.57
N PRO A 159 -8.68 -0.24 -10.93
CA PRO A 159 -7.94 -1.49 -10.83
C PRO A 159 -6.64 -1.53 -11.66
N ALA A 160 -6.54 -0.70 -12.69
CA ALA A 160 -5.38 -0.68 -13.59
C ALA A 160 -4.19 0.11 -13.02
N THR A 161 -4.42 1.01 -12.07
CA THR A 161 -3.41 1.95 -11.59
C THR A 161 -3.20 1.92 -10.08
N SER A 162 -4.20 1.43 -9.31
CA SER A 162 -4.23 1.47 -7.84
C SER A 162 -4.35 0.08 -7.23
N SER A 163 -3.59 -0.20 -6.17
CA SER A 163 -3.70 -1.47 -5.45
C SER A 163 -5.04 -1.66 -4.73
N PRO A 164 -5.63 -0.68 -4.02
CA PRO A 164 -6.98 -0.85 -3.49
C PRO A 164 -8.03 -1.11 -4.58
N GLY A 165 -7.88 -0.47 -5.75
CA GLY A 165 -8.77 -0.72 -6.89
C GLY A 165 -8.67 -2.14 -7.42
N LEU A 166 -7.45 -2.66 -7.57
CA LEU A 166 -7.23 -4.05 -7.96
C LEU A 166 -7.77 -5.02 -6.89
N ALA A 167 -7.50 -4.74 -5.63
CA ALA A 167 -8.02 -5.53 -4.50
C ALA A 167 -9.55 -5.61 -4.51
N PHE A 168 -10.22 -4.48 -4.73
CA PHE A 168 -11.69 -4.43 -4.82
C PHE A 168 -12.21 -5.17 -6.05
N LEU A 169 -11.53 -5.06 -7.20
CA LEU A 169 -11.87 -5.87 -8.38
C LEU A 169 -11.77 -7.37 -8.09
N LEU A 170 -10.67 -7.82 -7.49
CA LEU A 170 -10.48 -9.23 -7.15
C LEU A 170 -11.54 -9.72 -6.15
N ALA A 171 -11.90 -8.90 -5.16
CA ALA A 171 -12.95 -9.22 -4.20
C ALA A 171 -14.33 -9.35 -4.88
N THR A 172 -14.70 -8.41 -5.76
CA THR A 172 -15.96 -8.46 -6.50
C THR A 172 -16.03 -9.65 -7.45
N VAL A 173 -14.94 -9.96 -8.17
CA VAL A 173 -14.84 -11.15 -9.04
C VAL A 173 -14.96 -12.44 -8.22
N ASN A 174 -14.29 -12.51 -7.06
CA ASN A 174 -14.36 -13.67 -6.18
C ASN A 174 -15.78 -13.94 -5.66
N HIS A 175 -16.54 -12.88 -5.42
CA HIS A 175 -17.91 -12.96 -4.86
C HIS A 175 -18.97 -13.21 -5.94
N LEU A 176 -18.92 -12.48 -7.05
CA LEU A 176 -19.94 -12.48 -8.08
C LEU A 176 -19.63 -13.40 -9.27
N GLY A 177 -18.40 -13.94 -9.36
CA GLY A 177 -17.88 -14.52 -10.59
C GLY A 177 -17.52 -13.43 -11.61
N GLU A 178 -16.84 -13.80 -12.70
CA GLU A 178 -16.36 -12.82 -13.68
C GLU A 178 -17.51 -12.09 -14.38
N GLU A 179 -18.45 -12.83 -14.95
CA GLU A 179 -19.59 -12.20 -15.68
C GLU A 179 -20.44 -11.30 -14.77
N GLY A 180 -20.73 -11.78 -13.56
CA GLY A 180 -21.46 -11.00 -12.56
C GLY A 180 -20.70 -9.73 -12.15
N ALA A 181 -19.39 -9.82 -11.99
CA ALA A 181 -18.56 -8.66 -11.66
C ALA A 181 -18.55 -7.64 -12.80
N TRP A 182 -18.42 -8.07 -14.07
CA TRP A 182 -18.47 -7.14 -15.19
C TRP A 182 -19.83 -6.43 -15.31
N ALA A 183 -20.93 -7.16 -15.14
CA ALA A 183 -22.27 -6.57 -15.12
C ALA A 183 -22.41 -5.55 -13.99
N TRP A 184 -21.99 -5.92 -12.77
CA TRP A 184 -22.02 -5.06 -11.59
C TRP A 184 -21.21 -3.77 -11.79
N TRP A 185 -19.98 -3.87 -12.28
CA TRP A 185 -19.12 -2.71 -12.48
C TRP A 185 -19.65 -1.76 -13.56
N ARG A 186 -20.23 -2.29 -14.65
CA ARG A 186 -20.88 -1.46 -15.68
C ARG A 186 -22.05 -0.71 -15.11
N GLU A 187 -22.94 -1.39 -14.39
CA GLU A 187 -24.13 -0.81 -13.78
C GLU A 187 -23.77 0.25 -12.73
N ALA A 188 -22.85 -0.07 -11.81
CA ALA A 188 -22.39 0.87 -10.79
C ALA A 188 -21.80 2.16 -11.39
N ARG A 189 -21.00 2.03 -12.47
CA ARG A 189 -20.47 3.21 -13.18
C ARG A 189 -21.55 3.98 -13.93
N ALA A 190 -22.44 3.31 -14.62
CA ALA A 190 -23.55 3.95 -15.31
C ALA A 190 -24.47 4.72 -14.34
N ASN A 191 -24.61 4.22 -13.12
CA ASN A 191 -25.38 4.84 -12.03
C ASN A 191 -24.58 5.91 -11.25
N GLY A 192 -23.37 6.26 -11.70
CA GLY A 192 -22.62 7.41 -11.18
C GLY A 192 -21.49 7.10 -10.22
N MET A 193 -21.12 5.83 -10.00
CA MET A 193 -19.92 5.49 -9.22
C MET A 193 -18.69 6.11 -9.85
N LYS A 194 -17.98 6.93 -9.08
CA LYS A 194 -16.76 7.60 -9.52
C LYS A 194 -15.57 6.64 -9.44
N VAL A 195 -14.84 6.53 -10.52
CA VAL A 195 -13.56 5.82 -10.54
C VAL A 195 -12.45 6.84 -10.79
N VAL A 196 -11.47 6.92 -9.85
CA VAL A 196 -10.32 7.81 -9.94
C VAL A 196 -9.02 7.03 -10.06
N ARG A 197 -7.94 7.71 -10.42
CA ARG A 197 -6.65 7.10 -10.76
C ARG A 197 -6.01 6.36 -9.59
N GLY A 198 -6.01 6.94 -8.39
CA GLY A 198 -5.29 6.40 -7.25
C GLY A 198 -5.94 6.72 -5.91
N TRP A 199 -5.42 6.09 -4.86
CA TRP A 199 -5.94 6.23 -3.51
C TRP A 199 -5.87 7.67 -3.00
N SER A 200 -4.78 8.39 -3.24
CA SER A 200 -4.63 9.79 -2.82
C SER A 200 -5.69 10.69 -3.45
N ASP A 201 -6.07 10.45 -4.71
CA ASP A 201 -7.14 11.20 -5.35
C ASP A 201 -8.49 10.87 -4.73
N ALA A 202 -8.78 9.57 -4.50
CA ALA A 202 -10.04 9.16 -3.87
C ALA A 202 -10.18 9.72 -2.45
N TYR A 203 -9.14 9.54 -1.63
CA TYR A 203 -9.21 9.82 -0.20
C TYR A 203 -9.07 11.31 0.14
N TYR A 204 -8.08 12.00 -0.46
CA TYR A 204 -7.79 13.40 -0.09
C TYR A 204 -8.52 14.45 -0.93
N LYS A 205 -9.05 14.08 -2.12
CA LYS A 205 -9.73 15.05 -2.99
C LYS A 205 -11.22 14.80 -3.15
N GLU A 206 -11.63 13.52 -3.24
CA GLU A 206 -13.00 13.16 -3.57
C GLU A 206 -13.85 12.79 -2.35
N PHE A 207 -13.24 12.25 -1.29
CA PHE A 207 -13.94 11.85 -0.07
C PHE A 207 -14.45 13.06 0.71
N SER A 208 -15.71 13.06 1.13
CA SER A 208 -16.36 14.19 1.79
C SER A 208 -15.71 14.60 3.10
N LYS A 209 -15.14 13.64 3.85
CA LYS A 209 -14.41 13.91 5.08
C LYS A 209 -13.23 14.87 4.85
N ASN A 210 -12.63 14.87 3.68
CA ASN A 210 -11.50 15.70 3.29
C ASN A 210 -11.91 16.83 2.30
N GLY A 211 -13.18 17.22 2.29
CA GLY A 211 -13.68 18.35 1.50
C GLY A 211 -14.19 17.96 0.10
N GLY A 212 -14.19 16.68 -0.25
CA GLY A 212 -14.73 16.18 -1.51
C GLY A 212 -16.27 16.03 -1.49
N LYS A 213 -16.79 15.29 -2.47
CA LYS A 213 -18.25 15.17 -2.69
C LYS A 213 -18.82 13.80 -2.29
N TYR A 214 -17.98 12.77 -2.18
CA TYR A 214 -18.41 11.39 -2.05
C TYR A 214 -18.34 10.92 -0.59
N PRO A 215 -19.50 10.66 0.05
CA PRO A 215 -19.52 10.17 1.42
C PRO A 215 -19.06 8.71 1.59
N ILE A 216 -18.94 7.93 0.51
CA ILE A 216 -18.35 6.58 0.53
C ILE A 216 -17.08 6.57 -0.31
N VAL A 217 -16.00 6.02 0.23
CA VAL A 217 -14.70 5.89 -0.43
C VAL A 217 -14.12 4.49 -0.27
N LEU A 218 -13.44 3.99 -1.31
CA LEU A 218 -12.60 2.80 -1.20
C LEU A 218 -11.27 3.16 -0.54
N SER A 219 -10.97 2.57 0.62
CA SER A 219 -9.77 2.82 1.40
C SER A 219 -9.38 1.58 2.22
N TYR A 220 -9.04 1.75 3.49
CA TYR A 220 -8.61 0.69 4.39
C TYR A 220 -9.46 0.68 5.67
N ALA A 221 -9.61 -0.49 6.28
CA ALA A 221 -10.34 -0.66 7.53
C ALA A 221 -9.67 0.06 8.73
N SER A 222 -8.43 0.47 8.59
CA SER A 222 -7.69 1.29 9.55
C SER A 222 -7.85 2.80 9.36
N SER A 223 -8.44 3.26 8.26
CA SER A 223 -8.62 4.70 7.99
C SER A 223 -9.37 5.44 9.09
N PRO A 224 -10.40 4.88 9.76
CA PRO A 224 -11.06 5.57 10.88
C PRO A 224 -10.10 5.91 12.03
N ALA A 225 -9.07 5.10 12.28
CA ALA A 225 -8.06 5.40 13.29
C ALA A 225 -7.18 6.59 12.86
N ALA A 226 -6.83 6.70 11.57
CA ALA A 226 -6.10 7.85 11.05
C ALA A 226 -6.89 9.15 11.21
N GLU A 227 -8.19 9.12 10.92
CA GLU A 227 -9.07 10.29 11.07
C GLU A 227 -9.17 10.78 12.51
N VAL A 228 -9.12 9.88 13.49
CA VAL A 228 -9.05 10.26 14.90
C VAL A 228 -7.69 10.84 15.25
N TYR A 229 -6.61 10.20 14.81
CA TYR A 229 -5.25 10.62 15.14
C TYR A 229 -4.91 12.03 14.60
N TYR A 230 -5.36 12.35 13.40
CA TYR A 230 -5.12 13.65 12.76
C TYR A 230 -6.21 14.68 13.03
N ALA A 231 -7.22 14.35 13.86
CA ALA A 231 -8.22 15.34 14.24
C ALA A 231 -7.62 16.43 15.12
N ASP A 232 -8.06 17.67 14.91
CA ASP A 232 -7.65 18.81 15.74
C ASP A 232 -7.97 18.55 17.20
N GLY A 233 -6.98 18.76 18.08
CA GLY A 233 -7.14 18.56 19.53
C GLY A 233 -7.20 17.10 19.97
N TYR A 234 -6.78 16.14 19.15
CA TYR A 234 -6.72 14.73 19.58
C TYR A 234 -5.81 14.56 20.80
N ASP A 235 -6.39 14.00 21.85
CA ASP A 235 -5.68 13.60 23.08
C ASP A 235 -5.81 12.07 23.26
N PRO A 236 -4.70 11.31 23.20
CA PRO A 236 -4.75 9.87 23.40
C PRO A 236 -5.24 9.45 24.79
N LYS A 237 -5.22 10.34 25.79
CA LYS A 237 -5.78 10.11 27.13
C LYS A 237 -7.29 10.34 27.21
N LYS A 238 -7.84 11.10 26.24
CA LYS A 238 -9.28 11.43 26.15
C LYS A 238 -9.79 11.23 24.72
N PRO A 239 -9.65 10.02 24.16
CA PRO A 239 -10.06 9.77 22.81
C PRO A 239 -11.58 9.91 22.64
N PRO A 240 -12.08 10.25 21.43
CA PRO A 240 -13.51 10.36 21.17
C PRO A 240 -14.21 9.01 21.37
N ALA A 241 -15.52 9.03 21.59
CA ALA A 241 -16.34 7.82 21.70
C ALA A 241 -16.38 7.04 20.37
N GLN A 242 -16.35 7.74 19.23
CA GLN A 242 -16.35 7.15 17.88
C GLN A 242 -15.50 7.97 16.92
N ALA A 243 -14.98 7.30 15.88
CA ALA A 243 -14.28 7.98 14.79
C ALA A 243 -15.27 8.78 13.91
N PRO A 244 -14.83 9.86 13.25
CA PRO A 244 -15.68 10.65 12.33
C PRO A 244 -16.08 9.87 11.07
N THR A 245 -15.33 8.84 10.72
CA THR A 245 -15.62 7.90 9.65
C THR A 245 -15.85 6.49 10.20
N ALA A 246 -16.40 5.60 9.39
CA ALA A 246 -16.52 4.19 9.74
C ALA A 246 -16.36 3.29 8.52
N ASN A 247 -16.15 2.01 8.79
CA ASN A 247 -16.04 0.99 7.75
C ASN A 247 -17.42 0.53 7.28
N LEU A 248 -17.47 0.16 6.02
CA LEU A 248 -18.63 -0.46 5.38
C LEU A 248 -18.18 -1.80 4.80
N PHE A 249 -18.40 -2.88 5.54
CA PHE A 249 -18.05 -4.23 5.15
C PHE A 249 -19.23 -4.90 4.44
N LEU A 250 -19.20 -4.86 3.11
CA LEU A 250 -20.18 -5.57 2.30
C LEU A 250 -19.62 -6.93 1.87
N PRO A 251 -20.44 -7.99 1.77
CA PRO A 251 -19.98 -9.26 1.17
C PRO A 251 -19.35 -9.03 -0.19
N GLY A 252 -18.10 -9.45 -0.40
CA GLY A 252 -17.37 -9.25 -1.65
C GLY A 252 -16.72 -7.88 -1.84
N SER A 253 -16.67 -7.03 -0.82
CA SER A 253 -16.04 -5.69 -0.92
C SER A 253 -14.67 -5.58 -0.26
N THR A 254 -14.21 -6.60 0.42
CA THR A 254 -12.98 -6.56 1.23
C THR A 254 -11.89 -7.48 0.69
N PHE A 255 -10.64 -7.08 0.87
CA PHE A 255 -9.47 -7.85 0.46
C PHE A 255 -8.32 -7.66 1.45
N LEU A 256 -7.75 -8.76 1.93
CA LEU A 256 -6.54 -8.71 2.75
C LEU A 256 -5.34 -8.46 1.84
N GLN A 257 -4.81 -7.26 1.91
CA GLN A 257 -3.61 -6.84 1.20
C GLN A 257 -2.38 -7.11 2.07
N LEU A 258 -1.40 -7.79 1.50
CA LEU A 258 -0.08 -7.98 2.09
C LEU A 258 0.90 -7.20 1.22
N GLU A 259 1.63 -6.27 1.81
CA GLU A 259 2.52 -5.38 1.09
C GLU A 259 3.97 -5.66 1.45
N GLY A 260 4.84 -5.61 0.46
CA GLY A 260 6.22 -6.05 0.62
C GLY A 260 7.27 -5.11 0.06
N VAL A 261 8.51 -5.42 0.46
CA VAL A 261 9.75 -4.84 -0.02
C VAL A 261 10.52 -5.90 -0.82
N GLY A 262 11.07 -5.51 -1.97
CA GLY A 262 11.88 -6.39 -2.84
C GLY A 262 13.07 -5.68 -3.45
N ILE A 263 14.07 -6.46 -3.85
CA ILE A 263 15.27 -5.98 -4.52
C ILE A 263 15.02 -5.99 -6.02
N LEU A 264 15.32 -4.89 -6.70
CA LEU A 264 15.19 -4.82 -8.15
C LEU A 264 16.39 -5.52 -8.82
N LYS A 265 16.08 -6.39 -9.79
CA LYS A 265 17.09 -7.10 -10.54
C LYS A 265 17.98 -6.12 -11.31
N GLY A 266 19.29 -6.28 -11.18
CA GLY A 266 20.28 -5.41 -11.81
C GLY A 266 20.70 -4.20 -10.97
N THR A 267 20.30 -4.15 -9.68
CA THR A 267 20.83 -3.17 -8.72
C THR A 267 22.36 -3.13 -8.70
N LYS A 268 22.91 -1.94 -8.55
CA LYS A 268 24.36 -1.75 -8.35
C LYS A 268 24.76 -1.83 -6.89
N GLN A 269 23.79 -1.95 -5.98
CA GLN A 269 23.97 -1.91 -4.52
C GLN A 269 23.37 -3.16 -3.83
N PRO A 270 23.67 -4.41 -4.27
CA PRO A 270 22.97 -5.61 -3.79
C PRO A 270 23.07 -5.82 -2.28
N GLN A 271 24.23 -5.55 -1.69
CA GLN A 271 24.43 -5.73 -0.24
C GLN A 271 23.67 -4.69 0.57
N LEU A 272 23.68 -3.43 0.11
CA LEU A 272 22.95 -2.35 0.77
C LEU A 272 21.43 -2.54 0.60
N ALA A 273 20.97 -3.05 -0.54
CA ALA A 273 19.58 -3.40 -0.78
C ALA A 273 19.10 -4.51 0.17
N ARG A 274 19.88 -5.57 0.39
CA ARG A 274 19.58 -6.63 1.39
C ARG A 274 19.45 -6.06 2.80
N ARG A 275 20.39 -5.21 3.21
CA ARG A 275 20.34 -4.54 4.52
C ARG A 275 19.10 -3.65 4.65
N PHE A 276 18.65 -3.02 3.55
CA PHE A 276 17.44 -2.22 3.58
C PHE A 276 16.18 -3.09 3.70
N VAL A 277 16.13 -4.25 3.04
CA VAL A 277 15.05 -5.23 3.22
C VAL A 277 14.97 -5.68 4.69
N ASP A 278 16.13 -6.02 5.32
CA ASP A 278 16.19 -6.40 6.73
C ASP A 278 15.76 -5.25 7.65
N PHE A 279 16.16 -4.03 7.31
CA PHE A 279 15.78 -2.82 8.04
C PHE A 279 14.28 -2.58 8.03
N MET A 280 13.59 -2.81 6.90
CA MET A 280 12.13 -2.69 6.80
C MET A 280 11.37 -3.66 7.73
N LEU A 281 12.01 -4.76 8.12
CA LEU A 281 11.48 -5.75 9.06
C LEU A 281 12.04 -5.59 10.49
N SER A 282 12.85 -4.55 10.73
CA SER A 282 13.38 -4.25 12.06
C SER A 282 12.28 -3.78 13.01
N GLU A 283 12.47 -3.99 14.31
CA GLU A 283 11.52 -3.58 15.35
C GLU A 283 11.18 -2.08 15.24
N GLY A 284 12.19 -1.24 15.02
CA GLY A 284 12.00 0.20 14.91
C GLY A 284 11.12 0.61 13.74
N VAL A 285 11.29 0.02 12.55
CA VAL A 285 10.45 0.31 11.38
C VAL A 285 9.05 -0.27 11.57
N GLN A 286 8.94 -1.50 12.08
CA GLN A 286 7.66 -2.13 12.31
C GLN A 286 6.80 -1.35 13.33
N ALA A 287 7.42 -0.76 14.35
CA ALA A 287 6.74 0.12 15.31
C ALA A 287 6.32 1.48 14.70
N ASP A 288 7.00 1.94 13.65
CA ASP A 288 6.72 3.20 12.94
C ASP A 288 5.51 3.06 11.97
N ILE A 289 5.36 1.89 11.35
CA ILE A 289 4.35 1.60 10.31
C ILE A 289 2.92 1.96 10.72
N PRO A 290 2.40 1.59 11.90
CA PRO A 290 0.99 1.84 12.25
C PRO A 290 0.57 3.30 12.10
N THR A 291 1.38 4.24 12.58
CA THR A 291 1.05 5.67 12.59
C THR A 291 1.65 6.46 11.41
N ARG A 292 2.43 5.81 10.55
CA ARG A 292 2.99 6.42 9.33
C ARG A 292 2.30 5.95 8.07
N MET A 293 1.89 4.67 8.05
CA MET A 293 1.31 4.02 6.88
C MET A 293 -0.17 3.65 7.08
N TRP A 294 -0.65 3.68 8.34
CA TRP A 294 -2.03 3.32 8.71
C TRP A 294 -2.42 1.90 8.27
N VAL A 295 -1.49 0.98 8.45
CA VAL A 295 -1.63 -0.46 8.19
C VAL A 295 -1.03 -1.24 9.35
N TYR A 296 -1.28 -2.53 9.41
CA TYR A 296 -0.77 -3.39 10.47
C TYR A 296 0.64 -3.88 10.14
N PRO A 297 1.60 -3.80 11.08
CA PRO A 297 2.95 -4.35 10.89
C PRO A 297 2.87 -5.87 10.68
N ALA A 298 3.79 -6.41 9.85
CA ALA A 298 3.82 -7.85 9.57
C ALA A 298 4.50 -8.65 10.68
N VAL A 299 5.45 -8.05 11.41
CA VAL A 299 6.21 -8.74 12.46
C VAL A 299 5.35 -8.90 13.72
N SER A 300 5.22 -10.14 14.19
CA SER A 300 4.47 -10.49 15.39
C SER A 300 4.99 -9.76 16.64
N GLY A 301 4.07 -9.44 17.55
CA GLY A 301 4.40 -8.79 18.81
C GLY A 301 4.67 -7.29 18.71
N THR A 302 4.58 -6.69 17.52
CA THR A 302 4.70 -5.25 17.36
C THR A 302 3.51 -4.56 18.04
N ARG A 303 3.82 -3.63 18.95
CA ARG A 303 2.80 -2.87 19.67
C ARG A 303 2.13 -1.86 18.72
N LEU A 304 0.81 -1.84 18.72
CA LEU A 304 0.02 -0.83 18.02
C LEU A 304 -0.20 0.39 18.90
N ASP A 305 -0.31 1.56 18.27
CA ASP A 305 -0.77 2.77 18.95
C ASP A 305 -2.23 2.55 19.45
N PRO A 306 -2.61 3.05 20.66
CA PRO A 306 -3.96 2.92 21.18
C PRO A 306 -5.08 3.43 20.26
N VAL A 307 -4.77 4.35 19.34
CA VAL A 307 -5.72 4.85 18.34
C VAL A 307 -6.23 3.75 17.40
N PHE A 308 -5.49 2.65 17.25
CA PHE A 308 -5.90 1.50 16.44
C PHE A 308 -7.14 0.77 16.98
N ARG A 309 -7.62 1.12 18.17
CA ARG A 309 -8.95 0.68 18.64
C ARG A 309 -10.10 1.14 17.73
N PHE A 310 -9.89 2.18 16.90
CA PHE A 310 -10.83 2.65 15.89
C PHE A 310 -10.66 1.97 14.54
N ALA A 311 -9.61 1.18 14.37
CA ALA A 311 -9.40 0.32 13.22
C ALA A 311 -10.09 -1.02 13.43
N GLU A 312 -10.81 -1.48 12.42
CA GLU A 312 -11.49 -2.76 12.47
C GLU A 312 -10.71 -3.81 11.68
N LYS A 313 -10.73 -5.05 12.15
CA LYS A 313 -10.05 -6.18 11.49
C LYS A 313 -10.98 -7.40 11.49
N PRO A 314 -12.08 -7.35 10.72
CA PRO A 314 -12.97 -8.51 10.59
C PRO A 314 -12.23 -9.67 9.90
N GLU A 315 -12.69 -10.88 10.13
CA GLU A 315 -12.28 -12.02 9.32
C GLU A 315 -12.78 -11.84 7.89
N VAL A 316 -11.88 -12.04 6.94
CA VAL A 316 -12.17 -11.89 5.51
C VAL A 316 -11.94 -13.24 4.83
N PRO A 317 -12.95 -13.75 4.10
CA PRO A 317 -12.77 -14.98 3.34
C PRO A 317 -11.60 -14.86 2.37
N PRO A 318 -10.76 -15.89 2.24
CA PRO A 318 -9.66 -15.86 1.28
C PRO A 318 -10.20 -15.76 -0.14
N VAL A 319 -9.53 -14.97 -0.96
CA VAL A 319 -9.81 -14.92 -2.39
C VAL A 319 -9.31 -16.22 -3.04
N LYS A 320 -10.13 -16.83 -3.89
CA LYS A 320 -9.81 -18.09 -4.57
C LYS A 320 -8.52 -17.97 -5.37
N ALA A 321 -7.69 -18.99 -5.35
CA ALA A 321 -6.43 -19.04 -6.09
C ALA A 321 -6.63 -18.80 -7.60
N SER A 322 -7.74 -19.26 -8.18
CA SER A 322 -8.07 -19.03 -9.59
C SER A 322 -8.24 -17.55 -9.93
N VAL A 323 -8.72 -16.73 -9.00
CA VAL A 323 -8.88 -15.28 -9.17
C VAL A 323 -7.52 -14.56 -9.06
N THR A 324 -6.67 -15.01 -8.14
CA THR A 324 -5.36 -14.38 -7.88
C THR A 324 -4.24 -14.91 -8.76
N ALA A 325 -4.47 -15.95 -9.56
CA ALA A 325 -3.46 -16.55 -10.43
C ALA A 325 -2.99 -15.61 -11.56
N ASN A 326 -3.91 -14.87 -12.16
CA ASN A 326 -3.60 -13.92 -13.24
C ASN A 326 -4.42 -12.62 -13.09
N PRO A 327 -4.09 -11.76 -12.13
CA PRO A 327 -4.83 -10.51 -11.90
C PRO A 327 -4.79 -9.57 -13.11
N GLN A 328 -3.69 -9.60 -13.90
CA GLN A 328 -3.58 -8.73 -15.08
C GLN A 328 -4.66 -9.03 -16.12
N ARG A 329 -4.99 -10.30 -16.35
CA ARG A 329 -6.09 -10.66 -17.26
C ARG A 329 -7.42 -10.04 -16.83
N LEU A 330 -7.69 -10.02 -15.52
CA LEU A 330 -8.91 -9.41 -14.97
C LEU A 330 -8.89 -7.88 -15.12
N VAL A 331 -7.72 -7.25 -14.96
CA VAL A 331 -7.56 -5.81 -15.22
C VAL A 331 -7.83 -5.49 -16.69
N ASP A 332 -7.26 -6.27 -17.61
CA ASP A 332 -7.44 -6.07 -19.07
C ASP A 332 -8.91 -6.27 -19.48
N ALA A 333 -9.58 -7.27 -18.90
CA ALA A 333 -11.00 -7.51 -19.09
C ALA A 333 -11.84 -6.34 -18.53
N TRP A 334 -11.51 -5.84 -17.34
CA TRP A 334 -12.18 -4.69 -16.74
C TRP A 334 -12.03 -3.43 -17.61
N VAL A 335 -10.81 -3.14 -18.10
CA VAL A 335 -10.57 -2.02 -19.01
C VAL A 335 -11.41 -2.11 -20.27
N THR A 336 -11.51 -3.31 -20.85
CA THR A 336 -12.25 -3.53 -22.09
C THR A 336 -13.75 -3.50 -21.87
N GLN A 337 -14.25 -4.24 -20.88
CA GLN A 337 -15.68 -4.49 -20.70
C GLN A 337 -16.39 -3.45 -19.82
N VAL A 338 -15.63 -2.71 -18.98
CA VAL A 338 -16.20 -1.74 -18.03
C VAL A 338 -15.80 -0.32 -18.36
N LEU A 339 -14.51 -0.07 -18.62
CA LEU A 339 -14.02 1.29 -18.85
C LEU A 339 -14.30 1.78 -20.26
N ARG A 340 -14.14 0.93 -21.27
CA ARG A 340 -14.31 1.25 -22.71
C ARG A 340 -15.65 0.83 -23.30
N ALA A 341 -16.45 0.04 -22.57
CA ALA A 341 -17.81 -0.26 -23.00
C ALA A 341 -18.60 1.05 -23.13
N ARG A 342 -19.14 1.30 -24.33
CA ARG A 342 -20.01 2.45 -24.66
C ARG A 342 -21.43 2.16 -24.28
#